data_a20988c35fa22e9347ba7b4e7dde5748
#
_entry.id   a20988c35fa22e9347ba7b4e7dde5748
#
_cell.length_a   1.000
_cell.length_b   1.000
_cell.length_c   1.000
_cell.angle_alpha   90.00
_cell.angle_beta   90.00
_cell.angle_gamma   90.00
#
_symmetry.space_group_name_H-M   'P 1'
#
loop_
_entity.id
_entity.type
_entity.pdbx_description
1 polymer ?
#
loop_
_entity_poly.entity_id
_entity_poly.type
_entity_poly.pdbx_seq_one_letter_code
_entity_poly.pdbx_strand_id
1 'polypeptide(L)'
;MQQERTQFIKHKLPCPKCSSSDAVSLNENGSAKCFSCNTFFTDYDNESTGKVIEMTSKPKPDNTFLTSYTGAYGALTDRGISENTATKFGVKIVKDRNNNVAQHIYPYFNGSEVVGTKTRFVSNKGFTCNGTFEDTGLFGEQLYGNTGGKYLDRK
;
A
#
# COMPACT_ATOMS: atom_id res chain seq x y z
N MET A 1 -11.03 19.08 14.77
CA MET A 1 -12.14 18.12 14.72
C MET A 1 -11.57 16.76 15.09
N GLN A 2 -11.90 16.26 16.29
CA GLN A 2 -11.53 14.91 16.72
C GLN A 2 -12.42 13.93 15.95
N GLN A 3 -11.84 13.05 15.17
CA GLN A 3 -12.57 11.90 14.61
C GLN A 3 -12.91 10.97 15.77
N GLU A 4 -14.18 10.89 16.11
CA GLU A 4 -14.69 9.88 17.04
C GLU A 4 -14.35 8.51 16.44
N ARG A 5 -13.53 7.75 17.15
CA ARG A 5 -13.22 6.36 16.80
C ARG A 5 -14.45 5.54 17.15
N THR A 6 -15.26 5.21 16.15
CA THR A 6 -16.35 4.25 16.32
C THR A 6 -15.77 2.91 16.75
N GLN A 7 -16.28 2.39 17.86
CA GLN A 7 -15.84 1.11 18.42
C GLN A 7 -16.73 -0.01 17.90
N PHE A 8 -16.12 -1.14 17.52
CA PHE A 8 -16.88 -2.33 17.18
C PHE A 8 -17.46 -2.96 18.44
N ILE A 9 -18.78 -3.19 18.44
CA ILE A 9 -19.52 -3.80 19.56
C ILE A 9 -19.84 -5.28 19.35
N LYS A 10 -19.84 -5.75 18.08
CA LYS A 10 -20.12 -7.15 17.75
C LYS A 10 -19.26 -7.60 16.59
N HIS A 11 -18.78 -8.83 16.66
CA HIS A 11 -17.89 -9.43 15.67
C HIS A 11 -18.47 -10.76 15.18
N LYS A 12 -17.84 -11.33 14.14
CA LYS A 12 -18.18 -12.64 13.59
C LYS A 12 -19.63 -12.74 13.14
N LEU A 13 -20.09 -11.72 12.41
CA LEU A 13 -21.43 -11.70 11.81
C LEU A 13 -21.36 -12.14 10.35
N PRO A 14 -22.44 -12.74 9.80
CA PRO A 14 -22.48 -13.14 8.40
C PRO A 14 -22.51 -11.94 7.47
N CYS A 15 -21.97 -12.08 6.27
CA CYS A 15 -21.99 -11.03 5.25
C CYS A 15 -23.08 -11.30 4.21
N PRO A 16 -24.09 -10.44 4.05
CA PRO A 16 -25.13 -10.63 3.05
C PRO A 16 -24.65 -10.49 1.61
N LYS A 17 -23.47 -9.86 1.40
CA LYS A 17 -22.92 -9.65 0.06
C LYS A 17 -22.05 -10.82 -0.45
N CYS A 18 -21.15 -11.35 0.38
CA CYS A 18 -20.22 -12.39 -0.04
C CYS A 18 -20.48 -13.75 0.63
N SER A 19 -21.57 -13.86 1.41
CA SER A 19 -21.96 -15.10 2.12
C SER A 19 -20.91 -15.66 3.08
N SER A 20 -19.92 -14.84 3.48
CA SER A 20 -19.00 -15.22 4.55
C SER A 20 -19.77 -15.30 5.86
N SER A 21 -19.54 -16.36 6.65
CA SER A 21 -20.30 -16.66 7.88
C SER A 21 -19.92 -15.78 9.07
N ASP A 22 -18.71 -15.17 9.06
CA ASP A 22 -18.10 -14.57 10.25
C ASP A 22 -17.22 -13.35 10.00
N ALA A 23 -17.27 -12.76 8.79
CA ALA A 23 -16.36 -11.70 8.39
C ALA A 23 -16.85 -10.28 8.68
N VAL A 24 -18.05 -10.09 9.25
CA VAL A 24 -18.59 -8.76 9.53
C VAL A 24 -18.41 -8.37 10.99
N SER A 25 -18.02 -7.12 11.21
CA SER A 25 -18.01 -6.46 12.53
C SER A 25 -18.91 -5.23 12.51
N LEU A 26 -19.75 -5.13 13.54
CA LEU A 26 -20.77 -4.08 13.73
C LEU A 26 -20.23 -3.02 14.70
N ASN A 27 -20.45 -1.75 14.38
CA ASN A 27 -20.17 -0.58 15.22
C ASN A 27 -21.37 -0.17 16.06
N GLU A 28 -21.15 0.62 17.10
CA GLU A 28 -22.19 1.18 17.97
C GLU A 28 -23.25 2.01 17.21
N ASN A 29 -22.86 2.65 16.11
CA ASN A 29 -23.74 3.48 15.29
C ASN A 29 -24.56 2.68 14.26
N GLY A 30 -24.59 1.34 14.35
CA GLY A 30 -25.32 0.48 13.40
C GLY A 30 -24.59 0.21 12.09
N SER A 31 -23.47 0.88 11.84
CA SER A 31 -22.66 0.59 10.66
C SER A 31 -21.82 -0.67 10.84
N ALA A 32 -21.52 -1.39 9.76
CA ALA A 32 -20.70 -2.58 9.82
C ALA A 32 -19.74 -2.71 8.65
N LYS A 33 -18.66 -3.47 8.86
CA LYS A 33 -17.66 -3.75 7.83
C LYS A 33 -17.45 -5.24 7.68
N CYS A 34 -17.51 -5.73 6.44
CA CYS A 34 -17.06 -7.07 6.09
C CYS A 34 -15.57 -7.06 5.76
N PHE A 35 -14.78 -7.87 6.45
CA PHE A 35 -13.33 -7.99 6.22
C PHE A 35 -12.97 -8.98 5.11
N SER A 36 -13.93 -9.79 4.65
CA SER A 36 -13.71 -10.72 3.53
C SER A 36 -13.84 -10.02 2.18
N CYS A 37 -14.96 -9.30 1.94
CA CYS A 37 -15.20 -8.62 0.67
C CYS A 37 -15.00 -7.10 0.73
N ASN A 38 -14.54 -6.58 1.87
CA ASN A 38 -14.30 -5.16 2.15
C ASN A 38 -15.52 -4.24 1.99
N THR A 39 -16.73 -4.81 2.04
CA THR A 39 -17.98 -4.05 1.95
C THR A 39 -18.29 -3.37 3.26
N PHE A 40 -18.75 -2.12 3.18
CA PHE A 40 -19.22 -1.34 4.31
C PHE A 40 -20.76 -1.23 4.24
N PHE A 41 -21.42 -1.42 5.38
CA PHE A 41 -22.87 -1.28 5.56
C PHE A 41 -23.12 -0.08 6.47
N THR A 42 -24.03 0.80 6.08
CA THR A 42 -24.42 1.94 6.92
C THR A 42 -25.44 1.56 7.97
N ASP A 43 -26.23 0.56 7.68
CA ASP A 43 -27.25 0.03 8.56
C ASP A 43 -27.21 -1.50 8.36
N TYR A 44 -26.63 -2.20 9.32
CA TYR A 44 -26.47 -3.64 9.28
C TYR A 44 -27.53 -4.29 10.14
N ASP A 45 -28.53 -4.87 9.47
CA ASP A 45 -29.53 -5.71 10.12
C ASP A 45 -29.29 -7.18 9.75
N ASN A 46 -29.26 -8.04 10.76
CA ASN A 46 -28.96 -9.46 10.56
C ASN A 46 -30.08 -10.21 9.79
N GLU A 47 -31.25 -9.58 9.60
CA GLU A 47 -32.40 -10.18 8.94
C GLU A 47 -32.75 -9.57 7.58
N SER A 48 -32.14 -8.49 7.15
CA SER A 48 -32.47 -7.84 5.88
C SER A 48 -31.24 -7.26 5.17
N THR A 49 -31.27 -7.34 3.88
CA THR A 49 -30.32 -6.75 2.94
C THR A 49 -30.01 -5.29 3.30
N GLY A 50 -29.01 -5.09 4.14
CA GLY A 50 -28.52 -3.77 4.47
C GLY A 50 -28.19 -2.97 3.20
N LYS A 51 -28.50 -1.68 3.21
CA LYS A 51 -28.21 -0.77 2.11
C LYS A 51 -26.70 -0.77 1.84
N VAL A 52 -26.29 -1.50 0.81
CA VAL A 52 -24.88 -1.57 0.38
C VAL A 52 -24.53 -0.23 -0.25
N ILE A 53 -23.68 0.56 0.41
CA ILE A 53 -22.97 1.61 -0.30
C ILE A 53 -21.85 0.88 -1.05
N GLU A 54 -21.99 0.76 -2.36
CA GLU A 54 -20.83 0.49 -3.20
C GLU A 54 -19.86 1.66 -2.96
N MET A 55 -18.80 1.40 -2.20
CA MET A 55 -17.65 2.28 -2.25
C MET A 55 -17.16 2.16 -3.69
N THR A 56 -17.53 3.14 -4.50
CA THR A 56 -16.97 3.33 -5.83
C THR A 56 -15.48 3.12 -5.70
N SER A 57 -14.96 2.19 -6.49
CA SER A 57 -13.53 1.91 -6.61
C SER A 57 -12.79 3.24 -6.49
N LYS A 58 -11.80 3.29 -5.59
CA LYS A 58 -10.90 4.45 -5.47
C LYS A 58 -10.62 4.94 -6.89
N PRO A 59 -10.75 6.24 -7.18
CA PRO A 59 -10.47 6.74 -8.50
C PRO A 59 -9.10 6.19 -8.92
N LYS A 60 -9.04 5.60 -10.11
CA LYS A 60 -7.79 5.13 -10.69
C LYS A 60 -6.77 6.26 -10.50
N PRO A 61 -5.63 6.01 -9.85
CA PRO A 61 -4.68 7.07 -9.61
C PRO A 61 -4.32 7.67 -10.98
N ASP A 62 -4.55 8.96 -11.12
CA ASP A 62 -4.08 9.72 -12.27
C ASP A 62 -2.59 9.42 -12.46
N ASN A 63 -2.15 9.26 -13.71
CA ASN A 63 -0.75 9.05 -14.09
C ASN A 63 0.21 10.17 -13.66
N THR A 64 -0.22 11.08 -12.80
CA THR A 64 0.59 12.12 -12.15
C THR A 64 1.69 11.55 -11.26
N PHE A 65 1.66 10.24 -10.97
CA PHE A 65 2.71 9.64 -10.15
C PHE A 65 4.09 9.62 -10.82
N LEU A 66 4.18 9.66 -12.16
CA LEU A 66 5.45 9.75 -12.89
C LEU A 66 6.28 10.96 -12.47
N THR A 67 5.61 12.03 -12.04
CA THR A 67 6.27 13.20 -11.46
C THR A 67 6.78 12.97 -10.05
N SER A 68 6.30 11.96 -9.34
CA SER A 68 6.71 11.64 -7.98
C SER A 68 7.97 10.76 -7.90
N TYR A 69 8.37 10.08 -8.99
CA TYR A 69 9.66 9.37 -9.07
C TYR A 69 10.79 10.34 -9.41
N THR A 70 10.84 11.45 -8.69
CA THR A 70 11.89 12.46 -8.77
C THR A 70 12.87 12.28 -7.63
N GLY A 71 14.10 12.73 -7.79
CA GLY A 71 15.14 12.63 -6.79
C GLY A 71 16.48 12.21 -7.40
N ALA A 72 17.52 12.24 -6.62
CA ALA A 72 18.88 11.82 -7.01
C ALA A 72 19.18 10.41 -6.51
N TYR A 73 20.10 9.72 -7.15
CA TYR A 73 20.74 8.56 -6.56
C TYR A 73 21.66 9.00 -5.43
N GLY A 74 21.74 8.22 -4.37
CA GLY A 74 22.58 8.53 -3.23
C GLY A 74 22.51 7.45 -2.17
N ALA A 75 23.45 7.48 -1.24
CA ALA A 75 23.49 6.53 -0.13
C ALA A 75 22.33 6.75 0.84
N LEU A 76 21.73 5.67 1.35
CA LEU A 76 20.77 5.70 2.44
C LEU A 76 21.54 5.52 3.76
N THR A 77 22.14 6.61 4.23
CA THR A 77 23.10 6.59 5.34
C THR A 77 22.47 6.14 6.66
N ASP A 78 21.19 6.50 6.88
CA ASP A 78 20.40 6.07 8.05
C ASP A 78 20.12 4.57 8.08
N ARG A 79 20.39 3.87 6.99
CA ARG A 79 20.18 2.43 6.82
C ARG A 79 21.45 1.65 6.49
N GLY A 80 22.60 2.32 6.41
CA GLY A 80 23.86 1.69 6.05
C GLY A 80 23.92 1.14 4.62
N ILE A 81 23.08 1.69 3.70
CA ILE A 81 23.03 1.25 2.30
C ILE A 81 23.85 2.19 1.45
N SER A 82 24.82 1.65 0.71
CA SER A 82 25.67 2.43 -0.19
C SER A 82 24.90 2.98 -1.39
N GLU A 83 25.39 4.06 -1.97
CA GLU A 83 24.85 4.64 -3.20
C GLU A 83 24.82 3.63 -4.35
N ASN A 84 25.86 2.82 -4.49
CA ASN A 84 25.93 1.80 -5.53
C ASN A 84 24.79 0.77 -5.40
N THR A 85 24.52 0.33 -4.17
CA THR A 85 23.39 -0.57 -3.91
C THR A 85 22.07 0.12 -4.18
N ALA A 86 21.86 1.35 -3.68
CA ALA A 86 20.63 2.11 -3.91
C ALA A 86 20.36 2.31 -5.42
N THR A 87 21.38 2.68 -6.18
CA THR A 87 21.31 2.87 -7.64
C THR A 87 20.93 1.57 -8.35
N LYS A 88 21.55 0.44 -7.96
CA LYS A 88 21.24 -0.88 -8.53
C LYS A 88 19.77 -1.24 -8.38
N PHE A 89 19.15 -0.91 -7.25
CA PHE A 89 17.73 -1.14 -7.00
C PHE A 89 16.82 -0.01 -7.47
N GLY A 90 17.35 1.03 -8.12
CA GLY A 90 16.61 2.19 -8.57
C GLY A 90 16.11 3.10 -7.44
N VAL A 91 16.62 2.93 -6.21
CA VAL A 91 16.17 3.76 -5.08
C VAL A 91 16.73 5.16 -5.22
N LYS A 92 15.85 6.16 -5.15
CA LYS A 92 16.21 7.57 -5.16
C LYS A 92 16.06 8.19 -3.77
N ILE A 93 16.77 9.26 -3.53
CA ILE A 93 16.69 10.05 -2.32
C ILE A 93 16.22 11.48 -2.62
N VAL A 94 15.50 12.06 -1.69
CA VAL A 94 15.21 13.50 -1.65
C VAL A 94 15.88 14.06 -0.40
N LYS A 95 16.61 15.15 -0.59
CA LYS A 95 17.30 15.87 0.49
C LYS A 95 16.47 17.07 0.95
N ASP A 96 16.60 17.42 2.21
CA ASP A 96 16.04 18.62 2.79
C ASP A 96 16.90 19.87 2.48
N ARG A 97 16.48 21.03 2.99
CA ARG A 97 17.21 22.31 2.82
C ARG A 97 18.61 22.29 3.45
N ASN A 98 18.83 21.40 4.42
CA ASN A 98 20.11 21.23 5.11
C ASN A 98 21.00 20.14 4.47
N ASN A 99 20.62 19.67 3.26
CA ASN A 99 21.31 18.61 2.53
C ASN A 99 21.28 17.21 3.21
N ASN A 100 20.41 17.01 4.23
CA ASN A 100 20.18 15.70 4.81
C ASN A 100 19.17 14.90 4.00
N VAL A 101 19.31 13.57 4.00
CA VAL A 101 18.34 12.68 3.34
C VAL A 101 17.01 12.74 4.12
N ALA A 102 15.98 13.25 3.48
CA ALA A 102 14.63 13.39 4.04
C ALA A 102 13.69 12.26 3.63
N GLN A 103 13.88 11.73 2.41
CA GLN A 103 13.01 10.68 1.88
C GLN A 103 13.80 9.66 1.07
N HIS A 104 13.34 8.41 1.12
CA HIS A 104 13.75 7.32 0.23
C HIS A 104 12.58 6.94 -0.66
N ILE A 105 12.79 6.87 -1.98
CA ILE A 105 11.78 6.54 -2.98
C ILE A 105 12.13 5.19 -3.61
N TYR A 106 11.31 4.20 -3.36
CA TYR A 106 11.45 2.83 -3.83
C TYR A 106 10.54 2.62 -5.04
N PRO A 107 11.08 2.35 -6.26
CA PRO A 107 10.27 2.09 -7.44
C PRO A 107 9.73 0.66 -7.46
N TYR A 108 8.53 0.52 -8.00
CA TYR A 108 7.92 -0.77 -8.34
C TYR A 108 7.71 -0.83 -9.84
N PHE A 109 8.07 -1.96 -10.42
CA PHE A 109 8.11 -2.14 -11.86
C PHE A 109 7.03 -3.12 -12.34
N ASN A 110 6.52 -2.85 -13.54
CA ASN A 110 5.87 -3.84 -14.39
C ASN A 110 6.73 -3.97 -15.66
N GLY A 111 7.42 -5.09 -15.81
CA GLY A 111 8.47 -5.22 -16.82
C GLY A 111 9.61 -4.22 -16.60
N SER A 112 9.82 -3.32 -17.55
CA SER A 112 10.86 -2.26 -17.48
C SER A 112 10.33 -0.89 -17.05
N GLU A 113 9.03 -0.76 -16.87
CA GLU A 113 8.36 0.51 -16.56
C GLU A 113 8.11 0.65 -15.06
N VAL A 114 8.39 1.84 -14.51
CA VAL A 114 8.01 2.17 -13.13
C VAL A 114 6.53 2.51 -13.09
N VAL A 115 5.73 1.69 -12.42
CA VAL A 115 4.27 1.84 -12.33
C VAL A 115 3.80 2.24 -10.94
N GLY A 116 4.67 2.17 -9.95
CA GLY A 116 4.38 2.60 -8.59
C GLY A 116 5.64 3.00 -7.83
N THR A 117 5.46 3.79 -6.79
CA THR A 117 6.54 4.18 -5.87
C THR A 117 6.08 4.09 -4.43
N LYS A 118 6.96 3.63 -3.56
CA LYS A 118 6.79 3.69 -2.10
C LYS A 118 7.81 4.65 -1.54
N THR A 119 7.34 5.74 -0.95
CA THR A 119 8.20 6.76 -0.35
C THR A 119 8.23 6.61 1.16
N ARG A 120 9.42 6.48 1.73
CA ARG A 120 9.66 6.46 3.17
C ARG A 120 10.17 7.82 3.62
N PHE A 121 9.55 8.38 4.64
CA PHE A 121 10.04 9.59 5.32
C PHE A 121 11.02 9.21 6.43
N VAL A 122 12.21 9.81 6.41
CA VAL A 122 13.28 9.48 7.38
C VAL A 122 12.91 9.95 8.78
N SER A 123 12.29 11.14 8.91
CA SER A 123 11.99 11.79 10.19
C SER A 123 11.02 11.01 11.08
N ASN A 124 9.92 10.51 10.49
CA ASN A 124 8.83 9.84 11.23
C ASN A 124 8.70 8.36 10.89
N LYS A 125 9.57 7.83 10.03
CA LYS A 125 9.53 6.45 9.50
C LYS A 125 8.23 6.08 8.79
N GLY A 126 7.37 7.07 8.48
CA GLY A 126 6.12 6.88 7.75
C GLY A 126 6.34 6.53 6.29
N PHE A 127 5.28 6.02 5.64
CA PHE A 127 5.29 5.66 4.23
C PHE A 127 4.09 6.24 3.51
N THR A 128 4.31 6.59 2.23
CA THR A 128 3.25 6.85 1.25
C THR A 128 3.48 6.00 0.02
N CYS A 129 2.38 5.61 -0.64
CA CYS A 129 2.42 4.86 -1.90
C CYS A 129 1.74 5.68 -2.98
N ASN A 130 2.35 5.76 -4.17
CA ASN A 130 1.80 6.40 -5.36
C ASN A 130 1.85 5.43 -6.53
N GLY A 131 0.88 5.49 -7.42
CA GLY A 131 0.78 4.63 -8.60
C GLY A 131 -0.02 3.35 -8.36
N THR A 132 0.12 2.40 -9.28
CA THR A 132 -0.63 1.13 -9.30
C THR A 132 0.29 -0.02 -8.89
N PHE A 133 -0.19 -0.88 -7.98
CA PHE A 133 0.56 -2.01 -7.44
C PHE A 133 -0.07 -3.37 -7.76
N GLU A 134 -1.19 -3.40 -8.48
CA GLU A 134 -1.96 -4.62 -8.75
C GLU A 134 -1.18 -5.64 -9.58
N ASP A 135 -0.38 -5.16 -10.55
CA ASP A 135 0.40 -6.00 -11.46
C ASP A 135 1.92 -5.85 -11.25
N THR A 136 2.33 -5.39 -10.08
CA THR A 136 3.76 -5.26 -9.76
C THR A 136 4.28 -6.51 -9.07
N GLY A 137 5.50 -6.89 -9.42
CA GLY A 137 6.27 -7.88 -8.68
C GLY A 137 6.79 -7.34 -7.33
N LEU A 138 7.62 -8.12 -6.68
CA LEU A 138 8.28 -7.71 -5.45
C LEU A 138 9.33 -6.62 -5.73
N PHE A 139 9.55 -5.76 -4.74
CA PHE A 139 10.61 -4.75 -4.84
C PHE A 139 11.96 -5.40 -5.14
N GLY A 140 12.60 -4.96 -6.22
CA GLY A 140 13.89 -5.47 -6.67
C GLY A 140 13.81 -6.72 -7.56
N GLU A 141 12.63 -7.29 -7.79
CA GLU A 141 12.45 -8.50 -8.61
C GLU A 141 13.00 -8.33 -10.03
N GLN A 142 12.89 -7.14 -10.61
CA GLN A 142 13.42 -6.81 -11.94
C GLN A 142 14.93 -7.06 -12.08
N LEU A 143 15.68 -7.13 -10.97
CA LEU A 143 17.13 -7.39 -11.00
C LEU A 143 17.45 -8.87 -11.17
N TYR A 144 16.49 -9.75 -10.92
CA TYR A 144 16.69 -11.19 -10.93
C TYR A 144 16.13 -11.84 -12.21
N GLY A 145 15.30 -11.13 -12.99
CA GLY A 145 14.74 -11.55 -14.28
C GLY A 145 14.13 -12.96 -14.21
N ASN A 146 14.04 -13.64 -15.33
CA ASN A 146 13.66 -15.07 -15.42
C ASN A 146 14.69 -16.03 -14.77
N THR A 147 15.74 -15.51 -14.15
CA THR A 147 16.78 -16.29 -13.45
C THR A 147 16.50 -16.42 -11.95
N GLY A 148 15.36 -15.94 -11.46
CA GLY A 148 14.98 -16.06 -10.05
C GLY A 148 14.97 -17.50 -9.51
N GLY A 149 14.75 -18.50 -10.39
CA GLY A 149 14.86 -19.91 -10.03
C GLY A 149 16.28 -20.40 -9.72
N LYS A 150 17.32 -19.75 -10.23
CA LYS A 150 18.70 -20.18 -10.01
C LYS A 150 19.26 -19.87 -8.62
N TYR A 151 18.65 -18.98 -7.87
CA TYR A 151 19.07 -18.69 -6.50
C TYR A 151 18.43 -19.59 -5.43
N LEU A 152 17.36 -20.30 -5.79
CA LEU A 152 16.71 -21.27 -4.90
C LEU A 152 17.42 -22.63 -4.89
N ASP A 153 18.30 -22.89 -5.84
CA ASP A 153 19.05 -24.17 -5.96
C ASP A 153 20.40 -24.18 -5.24
N ARG A 154 20.69 -23.20 -4.37
CA ARG A 154 21.85 -23.30 -3.49
C ARG A 154 21.48 -24.11 -2.25
N LYS A 155 21.68 -25.41 -2.38
CA LYS A 155 21.80 -26.33 -1.25
C LYS A 155 23.04 -26.00 -0.42
#